data_889b32c6b2c171b8bee7fdbe623c2c59
#
_entry.id   889b32c6b2c171b8bee7fdbe623c2c59
#
_cell.length_a   1.000
_cell.length_b   1.000
_cell.length_c   1.000
_cell.angle_alpha   90.00
_cell.angle_beta   90.00
_cell.angle_gamma   90.00
#
_symmetry.space_group_name_H-M   'P 1'
#
loop_
_entity.id
_entity.type
_entity.pdbx_description
1 polymer ?
#
loop_
_entity_poly.entity_id
_entity_poly.type
_entity_poly.pdbx_seq_one_letter_code
_entity_poly.pdbx_strand_id
1 'polypeptide(L)'
;MSFDNHHPGLGATTHWLSIQAKDLVENQHVIQVNSNSTIEHACDILIKHNIQSVPLFDQETQTYVGMFDLHDLATYILLKRSDHDNDSSAVQIQAAAARSSASGLARDAIMMGKRDSVSLLSDMSHMNPFYSVLPETTLAQVVAVFARGTHRVAVMDGNKIRGILSQTRVIRYFFEHCTESLTASESRLLDTPLRHLGLVTNDVVKVKPNSPVIQALALLERWRISSLAIVDEEDRIAGNLSVADVKYLAKQRRLASGTCMELVQAARFVQGMRDGRDRAAVFSVRPEATLRYALTKLIATGAHRVWVTEPRGTEERMRSGSISIGADPTPPMPMRRASVSSTSSQTVPIAPQHYAGSFNDKVCGVVSLTDILRLLTDTAPNQPELNPELNYASMD
;
A
#
# COMPACT_ATOMS: atom_id res chain seq x y z
N MET A 1 -16.64 14.97 1.28
CA MET A 1 -17.10 15.21 -0.11
C MET A 1 -17.73 13.92 -0.57
N SER A 2 -19.04 13.95 -0.73
CA SER A 2 -19.87 12.84 -1.24
C SER A 2 -19.56 12.67 -2.72
N PHE A 3 -19.08 11.50 -3.12
CA PHE A 3 -18.89 11.17 -4.53
C PHE A 3 -20.19 10.55 -5.03
N ASP A 4 -21.01 11.33 -5.72
CA ASP A 4 -22.10 10.81 -6.54
C ASP A 4 -21.49 10.09 -7.74
N ASN A 5 -21.40 8.76 -7.62
CA ASN A 5 -21.01 7.88 -8.70
C ASN A 5 -22.25 7.37 -9.43
N HIS A 6 -22.74 8.13 -10.42
CA HIS A 6 -23.53 7.53 -11.49
C HIS A 6 -22.58 6.91 -12.51
N HIS A 7 -22.23 5.62 -12.31
CA HIS A 7 -21.71 4.81 -13.39
C HIS A 7 -22.92 4.36 -14.25
N PRO A 8 -22.86 4.51 -15.59
CA PRO A 8 -23.87 3.92 -16.47
C PRO A 8 -23.85 2.41 -16.24
N GLY A 9 -25.04 1.83 -16.00
CA GLY A 9 -25.21 0.43 -15.66
C GLY A 9 -24.54 -0.49 -16.68
N LEU A 10 -23.37 -1.00 -16.32
CA LEU A 10 -22.75 -2.14 -16.99
C LEU A 10 -23.65 -3.34 -16.71
N GLY A 11 -24.21 -3.93 -17.78
CA GLY A 11 -25.17 -5.02 -17.70
C GLY A 11 -24.63 -6.16 -16.82
N ALA A 12 -25.53 -6.82 -16.11
CA ALA A 12 -25.31 -7.80 -15.05
C ALA A 12 -24.51 -9.08 -15.43
N THR A 13 -23.77 -9.10 -16.53
CA THR A 13 -23.07 -10.28 -17.06
C THR A 13 -21.58 -10.09 -17.36
N THR A 14 -21.03 -8.86 -17.22
CA THR A 14 -19.63 -8.60 -17.57
C THR A 14 -18.72 -8.87 -16.38
N HIS A 15 -17.81 -9.85 -16.53
CA HIS A 15 -16.82 -10.17 -15.51
C HIS A 15 -15.93 -8.95 -15.25
N TRP A 16 -15.65 -8.61 -13.98
CA TRP A 16 -14.93 -7.41 -13.58
C TRP A 16 -13.55 -7.24 -14.25
N LEU A 17 -12.88 -8.36 -14.57
CA LEU A 17 -11.59 -8.34 -15.26
C LEU A 17 -11.65 -7.87 -16.73
N SER A 18 -12.82 -7.91 -17.37
CA SER A 18 -13.01 -7.44 -18.75
C SER A 18 -13.34 -5.97 -18.87
N ILE A 19 -13.54 -5.28 -17.76
CA ILE A 19 -13.75 -3.82 -17.70
C ILE A 19 -12.49 -3.09 -18.14
N GLN A 20 -12.65 -1.97 -18.83
CA GLN A 20 -11.54 -1.22 -19.39
C GLN A 20 -10.97 -0.19 -18.39
N ALA A 21 -9.68 0.10 -18.50
CA ALA A 21 -9.00 1.02 -17.61
C ALA A 21 -9.64 2.42 -17.60
N LYS A 22 -10.14 2.90 -18.76
CA LYS A 22 -10.84 4.18 -18.90
C LYS A 22 -12.07 4.29 -17.99
N ASP A 23 -12.79 3.18 -17.78
CA ASP A 23 -14.03 3.17 -17.00
C ASP A 23 -13.77 3.48 -15.51
N LEU A 24 -12.56 3.17 -15.02
CA LEU A 24 -12.17 3.44 -13.64
C LEU A 24 -11.54 4.83 -13.43
N VAL A 25 -11.17 5.52 -14.48
CA VAL A 25 -10.52 6.84 -14.39
C VAL A 25 -11.36 7.96 -15.01
N GLU A 26 -12.58 7.65 -15.44
CA GLU A 26 -13.51 8.65 -15.97
C GLU A 26 -13.69 9.79 -14.97
N ASN A 27 -13.64 11.02 -15.47
CA ASN A 27 -13.76 12.25 -14.66
C ASN A 27 -12.67 12.44 -13.57
N GLN A 28 -11.55 11.71 -13.64
CA GLN A 28 -10.46 11.93 -12.70
C GLN A 28 -9.69 13.22 -13.06
N HIS A 29 -9.58 14.14 -12.09
CA HIS A 29 -8.65 15.26 -12.22
C HIS A 29 -7.23 14.80 -11.92
N VAL A 30 -6.36 14.78 -12.95
CA VAL A 30 -4.96 14.37 -12.79
C VAL A 30 -4.14 15.52 -12.23
N ILE A 31 -3.52 15.28 -11.09
CA ILE A 31 -2.59 16.21 -10.46
C ILE A 31 -1.20 15.90 -10.99
N GLN A 32 -0.54 16.91 -11.55
CA GLN A 32 0.80 16.80 -12.12
C GLN A 32 1.70 17.92 -11.60
N VAL A 33 3.00 17.76 -11.69
CA VAL A 33 4.02 18.71 -11.27
C VAL A 33 4.95 18.99 -12.44
N ASN A 34 5.39 20.25 -12.59
CA ASN A 34 6.40 20.60 -13.59
C ASN A 34 7.72 19.88 -13.24
N SER A 35 8.36 19.27 -14.22
CA SER A 35 9.62 18.54 -14.09
C SER A 35 10.75 19.38 -13.45
N ASN A 36 10.74 20.69 -13.66
CA ASN A 36 11.70 21.65 -13.12
C ASN A 36 11.34 22.19 -11.72
N SER A 37 10.25 21.71 -11.11
CA SER A 37 9.86 22.11 -9.75
C SER A 37 10.85 21.58 -8.71
N THR A 38 10.86 22.22 -7.53
CA THR A 38 11.65 21.72 -6.39
C THR A 38 11.02 20.50 -5.76
N ILE A 39 11.84 19.69 -5.10
CA ILE A 39 11.39 18.50 -4.36
C ILE A 39 10.39 18.89 -3.27
N GLU A 40 10.65 19.98 -2.55
CA GLU A 40 9.76 20.49 -1.51
C GLU A 40 8.38 20.82 -2.07
N HIS A 41 8.31 21.46 -3.24
CA HIS A 41 7.04 21.78 -3.90
C HIS A 41 6.28 20.49 -4.30
N ALA A 42 6.97 19.51 -4.87
CA ALA A 42 6.37 18.22 -5.20
C ALA A 42 5.83 17.51 -3.95
N CYS A 43 6.58 17.52 -2.83
CA CYS A 43 6.13 16.97 -1.55
C CYS A 43 4.89 17.72 -1.00
N ASP A 44 4.81 19.05 -1.16
CA ASP A 44 3.63 19.83 -0.77
C ASP A 44 2.38 19.41 -1.54
N ILE A 45 2.52 19.15 -2.83
CA ILE A 45 1.43 18.61 -3.67
C ILE A 45 1.01 17.21 -3.17
N LEU A 46 1.96 16.31 -2.89
CA LEU A 46 1.65 14.98 -2.35
C LEU A 46 0.90 15.06 -1.02
N ILE A 47 1.32 15.98 -0.12
CA ILE A 47 0.67 16.20 1.17
C ILE A 47 -0.71 16.81 0.96
N LYS A 48 -0.81 17.89 0.18
CA LYS A 48 -2.07 18.62 -0.06
C LYS A 48 -3.18 17.72 -0.61
N HIS A 49 -2.83 16.87 -1.55
CA HIS A 49 -3.79 15.99 -2.24
C HIS A 49 -3.88 14.59 -1.65
N ASN A 50 -3.08 14.30 -0.61
CA ASN A 50 -2.99 12.98 0.04
C ASN A 50 -2.69 11.85 -0.94
N ILE A 51 -1.78 12.07 -1.89
CA ILE A 51 -1.33 11.12 -2.89
C ILE A 51 0.12 10.71 -2.61
N GLN A 52 0.57 9.61 -3.20
CA GLN A 52 1.90 9.05 -2.97
C GLN A 52 2.84 9.24 -4.14
N SER A 53 2.32 9.67 -5.29
CA SER A 53 3.12 10.01 -6.46
C SER A 53 2.43 11.02 -7.34
N VAL A 54 3.21 11.69 -8.18
CA VAL A 54 2.73 12.63 -9.20
C VAL A 54 3.49 12.43 -10.51
N PRO A 55 2.80 12.48 -11.67
CA PRO A 55 3.45 12.57 -12.97
C PRO A 55 4.24 13.87 -13.07
N LEU A 56 5.41 13.79 -13.68
CA LEU A 56 6.27 14.92 -13.97
C LEU A 56 6.05 15.35 -15.44
N PHE A 57 5.56 16.56 -15.62
CA PHE A 57 5.27 17.13 -16.93
C PHE A 57 6.32 18.17 -17.30
N ASP A 58 6.92 18.01 -18.46
CA ASP A 58 7.86 18.99 -19.01
C ASP A 58 7.09 19.97 -19.91
N GLN A 59 7.14 21.26 -19.53
CA GLN A 59 6.47 22.32 -20.27
C GLN A 59 7.17 22.70 -21.58
N GLU A 60 8.46 22.41 -21.73
CA GLU A 60 9.20 22.74 -22.94
C GLU A 60 8.91 21.70 -24.04
N THR A 61 8.98 20.42 -23.70
CA THR A 61 8.71 19.32 -24.63
C THR A 61 7.25 18.93 -24.74
N GLN A 62 6.38 19.44 -23.81
CA GLN A 62 4.96 19.07 -23.71
C GLN A 62 4.73 17.56 -23.52
N THR A 63 5.64 16.91 -22.82
CA THR A 63 5.61 15.45 -22.54
C THR A 63 5.72 15.15 -21.06
N TYR A 64 5.34 13.92 -20.69
CA TYR A 64 5.61 13.41 -19.36
C TYR A 64 6.99 12.76 -19.34
N VAL A 65 7.85 13.20 -18.44
CA VAL A 65 9.24 12.74 -18.31
C VAL A 65 9.41 11.67 -17.24
N GLY A 66 8.34 11.31 -16.54
CA GLY A 66 8.38 10.27 -15.52
C GLY A 66 7.34 10.45 -14.42
N MET A 67 7.59 9.78 -13.30
CA MET A 67 6.77 9.88 -12.08
C MET A 67 7.68 10.06 -10.88
N PHE A 68 7.35 10.99 -10.01
CA PHE A 68 7.96 11.14 -8.71
C PHE A 68 7.13 10.44 -7.64
N ASP A 69 7.74 9.59 -6.85
CA ASP A 69 7.09 8.90 -5.76
C ASP A 69 7.87 8.97 -4.44
N LEU A 70 7.29 8.40 -3.40
CA LEU A 70 7.85 8.49 -2.05
C LEU A 70 9.01 7.50 -1.81
N HIS A 71 9.19 6.46 -2.64
CA HIS A 71 10.39 5.64 -2.61
C HIS A 71 11.58 6.41 -3.17
N ASP A 72 11.37 7.17 -4.25
CA ASP A 72 12.42 8.04 -4.81
C ASP A 72 12.88 9.07 -3.78
N LEU A 73 11.94 9.66 -3.05
CA LEU A 73 12.26 10.58 -1.95
C LEU A 73 13.05 9.88 -0.83
N ALA A 74 12.70 8.65 -0.47
CA ALA A 74 13.43 7.89 0.56
C ALA A 74 14.87 7.62 0.12
N THR A 75 15.06 7.17 -1.12
CA THR A 75 16.38 6.93 -1.73
C THR A 75 17.20 8.22 -1.77
N TYR A 76 16.61 9.35 -2.16
CA TYR A 76 17.25 10.66 -2.16
C TYR A 76 17.73 11.07 -0.75
N ILE A 77 16.89 10.92 0.28
CA ILE A 77 17.25 11.25 1.67
C ILE A 77 18.43 10.39 2.14
N LEU A 78 18.44 9.10 1.81
CA LEU A 78 19.55 8.20 2.14
C LEU A 78 20.85 8.63 1.46
N LEU A 79 20.81 9.00 0.18
CA LEU A 79 21.98 9.45 -0.56
C LEU A 79 22.56 10.75 0.03
N LYS A 80 21.72 11.76 0.27
CA LYS A 80 22.17 13.05 0.86
C LYS A 80 22.76 12.89 2.24
N ARG A 81 22.29 11.95 3.04
CA ARG A 81 22.80 11.76 4.40
C ARG A 81 24.12 11.01 4.44
N SER A 82 24.36 10.10 3.51
CA SER A 82 25.61 9.35 3.42
C SER A 82 26.85 10.25 3.16
N ASP A 83 26.62 11.47 2.66
CA ASP A 83 27.70 12.42 2.38
C ASP A 83 28.13 13.23 3.61
N HIS A 84 27.28 13.29 4.64
CA HIS A 84 27.51 14.11 5.84
C HIS A 84 28.00 13.32 7.06
N ASP A 85 27.74 12.02 7.14
CA ASP A 85 28.06 11.19 8.31
C ASP A 85 29.19 10.21 7.97
N ASN A 86 30.42 10.57 8.34
CA ASN A 86 31.62 9.74 8.20
C ASN A 86 31.67 8.56 9.21
N ASP A 87 30.64 8.32 10.05
CA ASP A 87 30.86 7.64 11.33
C ASP A 87 30.00 6.40 11.62
N SER A 88 29.44 5.69 10.62
CA SER A 88 28.97 4.32 10.93
C SER A 88 29.00 3.39 9.72
N SER A 89 29.72 2.26 9.86
CA SER A 89 29.85 1.20 8.85
C SER A 89 28.49 0.65 8.38
N ALA A 90 27.47 0.63 9.23
CA ALA A 90 26.11 0.18 8.88
C ALA A 90 25.40 1.16 7.95
N VAL A 91 25.53 2.48 8.16
CA VAL A 91 24.95 3.50 7.27
C VAL A 91 25.68 3.52 5.91
N GLN A 92 26.99 3.28 5.90
CA GLN A 92 27.78 3.20 4.66
C GLN A 92 27.40 1.99 3.80
N ILE A 93 27.16 0.82 4.38
CA ILE A 93 26.71 -0.37 3.66
C ILE A 93 25.31 -0.16 3.07
N GLN A 94 24.44 0.54 3.80
CA GLN A 94 23.07 0.81 3.39
C GLN A 94 23.00 1.93 2.33
N ALA A 95 23.85 2.95 2.45
CA ALA A 95 24.04 3.96 1.42
C ALA A 95 24.66 3.39 0.14
N ALA A 96 25.50 2.36 0.25
CA ALA A 96 26.01 1.64 -0.92
C ALA A 96 24.92 0.89 -1.68
N ALA A 97 23.92 0.32 -1.00
CA ALA A 97 22.76 -0.30 -1.63
C ALA A 97 21.89 0.73 -2.36
N ALA A 98 21.60 1.87 -1.72
CA ALA A 98 20.88 2.98 -2.38
C ALA A 98 21.67 3.56 -3.57
N ARG A 99 23.02 3.56 -3.50
CA ARG A 99 23.89 3.97 -4.61
C ARG A 99 23.83 3.03 -5.79
N SER A 100 23.59 1.74 -5.58
CA SER A 100 23.50 0.78 -6.67
C SER A 100 22.17 0.83 -7.40
N SER A 101 21.10 1.32 -6.75
CA SER A 101 19.77 1.45 -7.35
C SER A 101 19.57 2.79 -8.10
N ALA A 102 20.24 3.87 -7.70
CA ALA A 102 20.10 5.16 -8.38
C ALA A 102 20.86 5.20 -9.72
N SER A 103 20.26 5.80 -10.77
CA SER A 103 20.96 6.04 -12.03
C SER A 103 22.21 6.89 -11.82
N GLY A 104 23.31 6.58 -12.54
CA GLY A 104 24.59 7.29 -12.41
C GLY A 104 24.44 8.80 -12.58
N LEU A 105 23.65 9.24 -13.56
CA LEU A 105 23.41 10.65 -13.86
C LEU A 105 22.68 11.39 -12.74
N ALA A 106 21.65 10.79 -12.15
CA ALA A 106 20.93 11.40 -11.02
C ALA A 106 21.82 11.53 -9.78
N ARG A 107 22.60 10.49 -9.51
CA ARG A 107 23.58 10.47 -8.43
C ARG A 107 24.64 11.57 -8.59
N ASP A 108 25.25 11.70 -9.77
CA ASP A 108 26.27 12.71 -10.04
C ASP A 108 25.70 14.14 -9.94
N ALA A 109 24.48 14.37 -10.42
CA ALA A 109 23.80 15.66 -10.27
C ALA A 109 23.53 16.04 -8.81
N ILE A 110 23.13 15.09 -7.97
CA ILE A 110 22.93 15.29 -6.52
C ILE A 110 24.26 15.62 -5.84
N MET A 111 25.33 14.89 -6.19
CA MET A 111 26.68 15.11 -5.62
C MET A 111 27.28 16.43 -6.03
N MET A 112 26.99 16.92 -7.24
CA MET A 112 27.48 18.22 -7.73
C MET A 112 26.72 19.43 -7.17
N GLY A 113 25.74 19.24 -6.27
CA GLY A 113 24.98 20.33 -5.66
C GLY A 113 24.12 21.13 -6.63
N LYS A 114 23.78 20.56 -7.80
CA LYS A 114 22.80 21.17 -8.72
C LYS A 114 21.47 21.30 -7.99
N ARG A 115 20.70 22.36 -8.31
CA ARG A 115 19.37 22.58 -7.74
C ARG A 115 18.57 21.28 -7.79
N ASP A 116 18.03 20.89 -6.63
CA ASP A 116 17.31 19.64 -6.45
C ASP A 116 15.95 19.71 -7.21
N SER A 117 16.03 19.58 -8.54
CA SER A 117 14.84 19.45 -9.39
C SER A 117 14.21 18.08 -9.18
N VAL A 118 12.88 18.03 -9.10
CA VAL A 118 12.14 16.78 -8.89
C VAL A 118 12.35 15.77 -10.03
N SER A 119 12.67 16.23 -11.23
CA SER A 119 13.00 15.35 -12.37
C SER A 119 14.20 14.46 -12.15
N LEU A 120 15.19 14.91 -11.33
CA LEU A 120 16.34 14.09 -10.96
C LEU A 120 16.00 12.89 -10.08
N LEU A 121 14.84 12.92 -9.43
CA LEU A 121 14.37 11.87 -8.56
C LEU A 121 13.44 10.88 -9.26
N SER A 122 13.04 11.16 -10.49
CA SER A 122 12.14 10.27 -11.22
C SER A 122 12.74 8.88 -11.36
N ASP A 123 12.00 7.88 -10.89
CA ASP A 123 12.40 6.45 -10.90
C ASP A 123 13.77 6.15 -10.26
N MET A 124 14.22 7.00 -9.33
CA MET A 124 15.51 6.81 -8.64
C MET A 124 15.57 5.50 -7.85
N SER A 125 14.46 5.09 -7.27
CA SER A 125 14.32 3.85 -6.50
C SER A 125 14.12 2.61 -7.37
N HIS A 126 13.78 2.76 -8.65
CA HIS A 126 13.32 1.68 -9.55
C HIS A 126 12.20 0.82 -8.96
N MET A 127 11.40 1.39 -8.05
CA MET A 127 10.30 0.69 -7.39
C MET A 127 8.96 0.89 -8.12
N ASN A 128 8.76 2.06 -8.72
CA ASN A 128 7.51 2.43 -9.38
C ASN A 128 7.79 3.20 -10.67
N PRO A 129 8.31 2.54 -11.71
CA PRO A 129 8.57 3.20 -12.99
C PRO A 129 7.28 3.79 -13.58
N PHE A 130 7.42 4.79 -14.44
CA PHE A 130 6.29 5.36 -15.15
C PHE A 130 5.73 4.33 -16.14
N TYR A 131 4.70 3.63 -15.70
CA TYR A 131 4.00 2.63 -16.51
C TYR A 131 2.75 3.25 -17.12
N SER A 132 2.57 3.11 -18.43
CA SER A 132 1.38 3.60 -19.13
C SER A 132 0.60 2.44 -19.77
N VAL A 133 -0.72 2.61 -19.83
CA VAL A 133 -1.65 1.70 -20.49
C VAL A 133 -2.61 2.49 -21.36
N LEU A 134 -3.17 1.86 -22.38
CA LEU A 134 -4.20 2.46 -23.23
C LEU A 134 -5.55 2.50 -22.48
N PRO A 135 -6.46 3.39 -22.86
CA PRO A 135 -7.79 3.49 -22.25
C PRO A 135 -8.60 2.19 -22.34
N GLU A 136 -8.40 1.41 -23.42
CA GLU A 136 -9.08 0.16 -23.73
C GLU A 136 -8.44 -1.06 -23.04
N THR A 137 -7.29 -0.89 -22.36
CA THR A 137 -6.62 -1.97 -21.61
C THR A 137 -7.58 -2.53 -20.57
N THR A 138 -7.75 -3.85 -20.55
CA THR A 138 -8.65 -4.51 -19.60
C THR A 138 -8.08 -4.54 -18.19
N LEU A 139 -8.94 -4.62 -17.17
CA LEU A 139 -8.49 -4.79 -15.78
C LEU A 139 -7.69 -6.09 -15.58
N ALA A 140 -7.96 -7.14 -16.34
CA ALA A 140 -7.13 -8.36 -16.33
C ALA A 140 -5.66 -8.05 -16.61
N GLN A 141 -5.38 -7.26 -17.66
CA GLN A 141 -4.02 -6.84 -18.02
C GLN A 141 -3.42 -5.90 -16.98
N VAL A 142 -4.20 -4.93 -16.47
CA VAL A 142 -3.75 -4.00 -15.43
C VAL A 142 -3.39 -4.74 -14.15
N VAL A 143 -4.24 -5.69 -13.71
CA VAL A 143 -4.01 -6.49 -12.49
C VAL A 143 -2.78 -7.38 -12.64
N ALA A 144 -2.53 -7.94 -13.83
CA ALA A 144 -1.31 -8.68 -14.11
C ALA A 144 -0.03 -7.82 -13.99
N VAL A 145 -0.08 -6.53 -14.37
CA VAL A 145 1.00 -5.56 -14.12
C VAL A 145 1.16 -5.31 -12.61
N PHE A 146 0.06 -5.11 -11.90
CA PHE A 146 0.07 -4.90 -10.45
C PHE A 146 0.58 -6.11 -9.66
N ALA A 147 0.26 -7.34 -10.09
CA ALA A 147 0.75 -8.58 -9.50
C ALA A 147 2.29 -8.71 -9.55
N ARG A 148 2.95 -8.01 -10.47
CA ARG A 148 4.43 -7.93 -10.58
C ARG A 148 5.07 -6.89 -9.67
N GLY A 149 4.27 -6.15 -8.89
CA GLY A 149 4.75 -5.18 -7.90
C GLY A 149 4.53 -3.71 -8.26
N THR A 150 4.08 -3.40 -9.48
CA THR A 150 3.69 -2.02 -9.86
C THR A 150 2.47 -1.57 -9.06
N HIS A 151 2.54 -0.39 -8.45
CA HIS A 151 1.45 0.10 -7.60
C HIS A 151 0.42 0.95 -8.34
N ARG A 152 0.79 1.50 -9.50
CA ARG A 152 -0.07 2.38 -10.31
C ARG A 152 0.37 2.40 -11.77
N VAL A 153 -0.59 2.71 -12.64
CA VAL A 153 -0.36 2.92 -14.07
C VAL A 153 -1.04 4.21 -14.52
N ALA A 154 -0.45 4.92 -15.49
CA ALA A 154 -1.08 6.04 -16.15
C ALA A 154 -1.94 5.53 -17.32
N VAL A 155 -3.21 5.92 -17.37
CA VAL A 155 -4.07 5.66 -18.52
C VAL A 155 -3.86 6.81 -19.50
N MET A 156 -3.22 6.50 -20.63
CA MET A 156 -2.81 7.51 -21.63
C MET A 156 -3.78 7.56 -22.81
N ASP A 157 -4.17 8.77 -23.19
CA ASP A 157 -4.91 9.02 -24.42
C ASP A 157 -4.04 9.96 -25.29
N GLY A 158 -3.35 9.40 -26.27
CA GLY A 158 -2.25 10.07 -26.96
C GLY A 158 -1.17 10.51 -25.96
N ASN A 159 -0.78 11.79 -25.99
CA ASN A 159 0.22 12.35 -25.08
C ASN A 159 -0.36 12.90 -23.75
N LYS A 160 -1.63 12.62 -23.45
CA LYS A 160 -2.28 13.12 -22.23
C LYS A 160 -2.61 11.99 -21.28
N ILE A 161 -2.34 12.18 -19.98
CA ILE A 161 -2.83 11.28 -18.95
C ILE A 161 -4.33 11.56 -18.75
N ARG A 162 -5.16 10.55 -19.04
CA ARG A 162 -6.61 10.55 -18.76
C ARG A 162 -6.88 10.32 -17.27
N GLY A 163 -6.06 9.51 -16.63
CA GLY A 163 -6.13 9.24 -15.20
C GLY A 163 -5.02 8.34 -14.71
N ILE A 164 -4.92 8.21 -13.39
CA ILE A 164 -3.99 7.29 -12.71
C ILE A 164 -4.79 6.17 -12.06
N LEU A 165 -4.54 4.95 -12.48
CA LEU A 165 -5.17 3.77 -11.92
C LEU A 165 -4.20 3.10 -10.93
N SER A 166 -4.64 2.92 -9.68
CA SER A 166 -3.84 2.33 -8.60
C SER A 166 -4.42 0.99 -8.14
N GLN A 167 -3.59 0.16 -7.50
CA GLN A 167 -4.03 -1.09 -6.86
C GLN A 167 -5.24 -0.86 -5.95
N THR A 168 -5.21 0.18 -5.10
CA THR A 168 -6.31 0.52 -4.19
C THR A 168 -7.61 0.81 -4.94
N ARG A 169 -7.55 1.51 -6.10
CA ARG A 169 -8.74 1.84 -6.87
C ARG A 169 -9.35 0.59 -7.51
N VAL A 170 -8.53 -0.29 -8.05
CA VAL A 170 -8.99 -1.57 -8.64
C VAL A 170 -9.61 -2.47 -7.56
N ILE A 171 -8.95 -2.65 -6.42
CA ILE A 171 -9.47 -3.46 -5.30
C ILE A 171 -10.78 -2.88 -4.76
N ARG A 172 -10.86 -1.55 -4.63
CA ARG A 172 -12.09 -0.88 -4.19
C ARG A 172 -13.23 -1.12 -5.18
N TYR A 173 -12.96 -0.94 -6.48
CA TYR A 173 -13.95 -1.21 -7.53
C TYR A 173 -14.44 -2.66 -7.48
N PHE A 174 -13.51 -3.63 -7.42
CA PHE A 174 -13.83 -5.03 -7.27
C PHE A 174 -14.75 -5.29 -6.07
N PHE A 175 -14.40 -4.75 -4.91
CA PHE A 175 -15.14 -5.01 -3.68
C PHE A 175 -16.51 -4.32 -3.64
N GLU A 176 -16.63 -3.09 -4.13
CA GLU A 176 -17.86 -2.29 -4.05
C GLU A 176 -18.88 -2.65 -5.15
N HIS A 177 -18.43 -3.11 -6.34
CA HIS A 177 -19.29 -3.29 -7.49
C HIS A 177 -19.41 -4.74 -7.98
N CYS A 178 -18.49 -5.61 -7.61
CA CYS A 178 -18.41 -6.94 -8.18
C CYS A 178 -18.73 -8.05 -7.19
N THR A 179 -18.85 -7.78 -5.89
CA THR A 179 -19.08 -8.80 -4.87
C THR A 179 -20.42 -9.54 -5.01
N GLU A 180 -21.41 -8.95 -5.66
CA GLU A 180 -22.71 -9.56 -5.94
C GLU A 180 -22.71 -10.44 -7.21
N SER A 181 -21.75 -10.22 -8.13
CA SER A 181 -21.64 -10.92 -9.42
C SER A 181 -20.45 -11.89 -9.49
N LEU A 182 -19.88 -12.26 -8.33
CA LEU A 182 -18.75 -13.17 -8.25
C LEU A 182 -19.10 -14.58 -8.70
N THR A 183 -18.13 -15.22 -9.33
CA THR A 183 -18.18 -16.67 -9.55
C THR A 183 -18.18 -17.41 -8.21
N ALA A 184 -18.67 -18.65 -8.20
CA ALA A 184 -18.65 -19.47 -6.99
C ALA A 184 -17.23 -19.74 -6.46
N SER A 185 -16.21 -19.70 -7.31
CA SER A 185 -14.79 -19.83 -6.93
C SER A 185 -14.28 -18.55 -6.25
N GLU A 186 -14.58 -17.38 -6.79
CA GLU A 186 -14.18 -16.07 -6.20
C GLU A 186 -14.89 -15.85 -4.87
N SER A 187 -16.17 -16.18 -4.76
CA SER A 187 -16.90 -16.08 -3.49
C SER A 187 -16.27 -16.98 -2.42
N ARG A 188 -15.97 -18.25 -2.74
CA ARG A 188 -15.27 -19.16 -1.81
C ARG A 188 -13.90 -18.62 -1.41
N LEU A 189 -13.17 -18.04 -2.38
CA LEU A 189 -11.86 -17.44 -2.11
C LEU A 189 -11.95 -16.32 -1.06
N LEU A 190 -12.93 -15.43 -1.22
CA LEU A 190 -13.16 -14.33 -0.27
C LEU A 190 -13.51 -14.82 1.14
N ASP A 191 -14.18 -15.93 1.26
CA ASP A 191 -14.60 -16.49 2.56
C ASP A 191 -13.59 -17.48 3.16
N THR A 192 -12.45 -17.71 2.46
CA THR A 192 -11.36 -18.55 2.93
C THR A 192 -10.48 -17.79 3.93
N PRO A 193 -10.11 -18.42 5.07
CA PRO A 193 -9.15 -17.84 6.02
C PRO A 193 -7.77 -17.57 5.41
N LEU A 194 -7.14 -16.46 5.79
CA LEU A 194 -5.83 -16.01 5.25
C LEU A 194 -4.76 -17.10 5.35
N ARG A 195 -4.72 -17.85 6.45
CA ARG A 195 -3.76 -18.95 6.66
C ARG A 195 -3.81 -20.07 5.61
N HIS A 196 -4.96 -20.24 4.92
CA HIS A 196 -5.16 -21.27 3.91
C HIS A 196 -4.94 -20.77 2.48
N LEU A 197 -4.69 -19.46 2.31
CA LEU A 197 -4.53 -18.82 1.00
C LEU A 197 -3.07 -18.70 0.55
N GLY A 198 -2.11 -18.98 1.44
CA GLY A 198 -0.69 -18.77 1.14
C GLY A 198 -0.28 -17.30 0.94
N LEU A 199 -1.15 -16.35 1.36
CA LEU A 199 -0.93 -14.91 1.20
C LEU A 199 -0.07 -14.30 2.29
N VAL A 200 0.01 -14.95 3.46
CA VAL A 200 0.70 -14.39 4.62
C VAL A 200 2.20 -14.54 4.43
N THR A 201 2.89 -13.41 4.27
CA THR A 201 4.35 -13.37 4.29
C THR A 201 4.83 -13.36 5.74
N ASN A 202 5.53 -14.40 6.17
CA ASN A 202 5.96 -14.57 7.56
C ASN A 202 7.28 -13.85 7.89
N ASP A 203 8.11 -13.56 6.88
CA ASP A 203 9.37 -12.82 7.06
C ASP A 203 9.13 -11.32 7.18
N VAL A 204 8.54 -10.91 8.31
CA VAL A 204 8.21 -9.53 8.56
C VAL A 204 9.46 -8.74 8.96
N VAL A 205 9.81 -7.72 8.17
CA VAL A 205 10.87 -6.77 8.54
C VAL A 205 10.35 -5.82 9.62
N LYS A 206 11.03 -5.80 10.76
CA LYS A 206 10.61 -5.10 11.98
C LYS A 206 11.65 -4.08 12.40
N VAL A 207 11.21 -3.02 13.08
CA VAL A 207 12.06 -2.03 13.77
C VAL A 207 11.52 -1.76 15.17
N LYS A 208 12.38 -1.25 16.06
CA LYS A 208 11.95 -0.82 17.40
C LYS A 208 11.45 0.64 17.36
N PRO A 209 10.61 1.08 18.31
CA PRO A 209 10.11 2.45 18.38
C PRO A 209 11.23 3.51 18.38
N ASN A 210 12.33 3.22 19.05
CA ASN A 210 13.51 4.09 19.17
C ASN A 210 14.55 3.90 18.07
N SER A 211 14.32 3.01 17.09
CA SER A 211 15.23 2.86 15.95
C SER A 211 15.33 4.17 15.16
N PRO A 212 16.53 4.53 14.66
CA PRO A 212 16.69 5.73 13.83
C PRO A 212 15.86 5.64 12.53
N VAL A 213 15.22 6.75 12.13
CA VAL A 213 14.47 6.84 10.89
C VAL A 213 15.31 6.41 9.68
N ILE A 214 16.57 6.84 9.62
CA ILE A 214 17.49 6.48 8.53
C ILE A 214 17.67 4.96 8.40
N GLN A 215 17.78 4.25 9.52
CA GLN A 215 17.84 2.78 9.50
C GLN A 215 16.55 2.18 8.90
N ALA A 216 15.40 2.71 9.26
CA ALA A 216 14.12 2.25 8.70
C ALA A 216 14.03 2.51 7.19
N LEU A 217 14.43 3.69 6.71
CA LEU A 217 14.46 3.99 5.27
C LEU A 217 15.39 3.04 4.53
N ALA A 218 16.55 2.74 5.09
CA ALA A 218 17.51 1.80 4.50
C ALA A 218 16.95 0.36 4.43
N LEU A 219 16.16 -0.07 5.42
CA LEU A 219 15.47 -1.36 5.37
C LEU A 219 14.36 -1.39 4.31
N LEU A 220 13.57 -0.31 4.18
CA LEU A 220 12.57 -0.19 3.11
C LEU A 220 13.22 -0.36 1.73
N GLU A 221 14.34 0.33 1.49
CA GLU A 221 15.07 0.28 0.23
C GLU A 221 15.69 -1.11 -0.01
N ARG A 222 16.41 -1.64 0.98
CA ARG A 222 17.08 -2.94 0.88
C ARG A 222 16.14 -4.09 0.57
N TRP A 223 15.00 -4.14 1.25
CA TRP A 223 14.02 -5.21 1.10
C TRP A 223 12.94 -4.91 0.05
N ARG A 224 13.05 -3.74 -0.61
CA ARG A 224 12.10 -3.27 -1.64
C ARG A 224 10.64 -3.37 -1.15
N ILE A 225 10.40 -2.92 0.08
CA ILE A 225 9.09 -2.94 0.74
C ILE A 225 8.63 -1.52 1.05
N SER A 226 7.33 -1.30 1.15
CA SER A 226 6.75 0.03 1.37
C SER A 226 6.30 0.28 2.80
N SER A 227 6.49 -0.66 3.74
CA SER A 227 6.26 -0.43 5.19
C SER A 227 6.99 -1.43 6.06
N LEU A 228 7.20 -1.02 7.32
CA LEU A 228 7.82 -1.80 8.39
C LEU A 228 6.87 -1.87 9.58
N ALA A 229 6.86 -3.01 10.28
CA ALA A 229 6.24 -3.10 11.58
C ALA A 229 7.13 -2.45 12.64
N ILE A 230 6.59 -1.53 13.44
CA ILE A 230 7.25 -1.08 14.66
C ILE A 230 6.77 -2.00 15.77
N VAL A 231 7.69 -2.69 16.43
CA VAL A 231 7.37 -3.66 17.47
C VAL A 231 8.14 -3.39 18.76
N ASP A 232 7.53 -3.71 19.88
CA ASP A 232 8.18 -3.64 21.18
C ASP A 232 9.16 -4.83 21.42
N GLU A 233 9.69 -4.96 22.63
CA GLU A 233 10.68 -5.98 22.97
C GLU A 233 10.10 -7.41 22.91
N GLU A 234 8.79 -7.55 23.05
CA GLU A 234 8.08 -8.83 22.97
C GLU A 234 7.48 -9.11 21.59
N ASP A 235 7.88 -8.37 20.56
CA ASP A 235 7.37 -8.45 19.18
C ASP A 235 5.87 -8.08 19.02
N ARG A 236 5.30 -7.37 19.99
CA ARG A 236 3.93 -6.85 19.87
C ARG A 236 3.92 -5.59 18.99
N ILE A 237 2.84 -5.43 18.22
CA ILE A 237 2.75 -4.31 17.30
C ILE A 237 2.54 -2.99 18.04
N ALA A 238 3.49 -2.08 17.93
CA ALA A 238 3.43 -0.74 18.51
C ALA A 238 3.13 0.34 17.45
N GLY A 239 3.46 0.08 16.18
CA GLY A 239 3.28 1.06 15.12
C GLY A 239 3.43 0.46 13.73
N ASN A 240 3.21 1.32 12.75
CA ASN A 240 3.50 1.05 11.34
C ASN A 240 4.22 2.27 10.77
N LEU A 241 5.41 2.07 10.22
CA LEU A 241 6.12 3.08 9.45
C LEU A 241 6.02 2.70 7.97
N SER A 242 5.55 3.63 7.16
CA SER A 242 5.40 3.42 5.73
C SER A 242 6.17 4.46 4.92
N VAL A 243 6.46 4.15 3.67
CA VAL A 243 7.03 5.13 2.73
C VAL A 243 6.14 6.38 2.60
N ALA A 244 4.82 6.27 2.86
CA ALA A 244 3.91 7.41 2.86
C ALA A 244 4.23 8.45 3.95
N ASP A 245 4.96 8.06 5.00
CA ASP A 245 5.36 8.97 6.08
C ASP A 245 6.60 9.81 5.70
N VAL A 246 7.36 9.36 4.69
CA VAL A 246 8.61 10.02 4.25
C VAL A 246 8.37 11.45 3.75
N LYS A 247 7.21 11.75 3.16
CA LYS A 247 6.86 13.10 2.69
C LYS A 247 6.93 14.17 3.79
N TYR A 248 6.76 13.78 5.06
CA TYR A 248 6.86 14.71 6.18
C TYR A 248 8.31 15.08 6.53
N LEU A 249 9.29 14.27 6.13
CA LEU A 249 10.72 14.57 6.30
C LEU A 249 11.15 15.77 5.45
N ALA A 250 10.58 15.96 4.27
CA ALA A 250 10.86 17.12 3.43
C ALA A 250 10.51 18.44 4.14
N LYS A 251 9.45 18.46 4.95
CA LYS A 251 9.03 19.65 5.74
C LYS A 251 9.72 19.78 7.09
N GLN A 252 10.03 18.67 7.72
CA GLN A 252 10.60 18.62 9.07
C GLN A 252 11.91 17.83 9.07
N ARG A 253 12.96 18.42 8.51
CA ARG A 253 14.29 17.77 8.35
C ARG A 253 14.85 17.20 9.65
N ARG A 254 14.51 17.77 10.82
CA ARG A 254 14.88 17.23 12.14
C ARG A 254 14.40 15.79 12.37
N LEU A 255 13.24 15.42 11.81
CA LEU A 255 12.69 14.07 11.95
C LEU A 255 13.58 13.01 11.29
N ALA A 256 14.38 13.36 10.29
CA ALA A 256 15.33 12.44 9.69
C ALA A 256 16.44 11.99 10.64
N SER A 257 16.72 12.77 11.69
CA SER A 257 17.65 12.43 12.79
C SER A 257 16.93 11.87 14.01
N GLY A 258 15.61 11.75 13.96
CA GLY A 258 14.76 11.24 15.03
C GLY A 258 14.55 9.74 14.96
N THR A 259 13.63 9.27 15.80
CA THR A 259 13.23 7.87 15.91
C THR A 259 12.05 7.54 15.00
N CYS A 260 11.87 6.25 14.71
CA CYS A 260 10.75 5.76 13.91
C CYS A 260 9.39 6.16 14.51
N MET A 261 9.27 6.10 15.84
CA MET A 261 8.01 6.46 16.53
C MET A 261 7.74 7.97 16.44
N GLU A 262 8.75 8.82 16.56
CA GLU A 262 8.58 10.27 16.40
C GLU A 262 8.10 10.64 15.00
N LEU A 263 8.64 10.02 13.95
CA LEU A 263 8.18 10.24 12.57
C LEU A 263 6.72 9.82 12.41
N VAL A 264 6.36 8.63 12.89
CA VAL A 264 4.99 8.12 12.77
C VAL A 264 4.00 8.99 13.54
N GLN A 265 4.35 9.44 14.75
CA GLN A 265 3.51 10.33 15.55
C GLN A 265 3.33 11.70 14.88
N ALA A 266 4.41 12.28 14.35
CA ALA A 266 4.34 13.54 13.60
C ALA A 266 3.48 13.42 12.34
N ALA A 267 3.61 12.33 11.58
CA ALA A 267 2.79 12.06 10.41
C ALA A 267 1.30 11.94 10.76
N ARG A 268 0.97 11.18 11.81
CA ARG A 268 -0.41 11.00 12.29
C ARG A 268 -1.01 12.31 12.79
N PHE A 269 -0.24 13.10 13.54
CA PHE A 269 -0.69 14.42 14.00
C PHE A 269 -1.09 15.33 12.83
N VAL A 270 -0.22 15.43 11.81
CA VAL A 270 -0.51 16.26 10.62
C VAL A 270 -1.74 15.74 9.86
N GLN A 271 -1.89 14.41 9.75
CA GLN A 271 -3.05 13.81 9.10
C GLN A 271 -4.34 14.05 9.90
N GLY A 272 -4.31 13.85 11.22
CA GLY A 272 -5.45 14.08 12.11
C GLY A 272 -5.92 15.52 12.14
N MET A 273 -4.98 16.48 12.16
CA MET A 273 -5.31 17.91 12.06
C MET A 273 -6.01 18.27 10.75
N ARG A 274 -5.80 17.49 9.71
CA ARG A 274 -6.32 17.77 8.38
C ARG A 274 -7.71 17.19 8.13
N ASP A 275 -7.98 15.97 8.60
CA ASP A 275 -9.24 15.26 8.35
C ASP A 275 -10.09 15.01 9.59
N GLY A 276 -9.65 15.46 10.76
CA GLY A 276 -10.35 15.33 12.04
C GLY A 276 -10.49 13.88 12.55
N ARG A 277 -9.72 12.94 11.96
CA ARG A 277 -9.79 11.52 12.33
C ARG A 277 -8.60 11.13 13.20
N ASP A 278 -8.87 10.39 14.26
CA ASP A 278 -7.82 9.73 15.03
C ASP A 278 -7.26 8.55 14.21
N ARG A 279 -5.99 8.67 13.82
CA ARG A 279 -5.26 7.64 13.06
C ARG A 279 -4.29 6.85 13.92
N ALA A 280 -4.54 6.77 15.21
CA ALA A 280 -3.63 6.10 16.15
C ALA A 280 -3.53 4.58 15.91
N ALA A 281 -4.53 3.96 15.31
CA ALA A 281 -4.62 2.51 15.23
C ALA A 281 -3.68 1.92 14.17
N VAL A 282 -2.92 0.90 14.58
CA VAL A 282 -2.27 -0.03 13.66
C VAL A 282 -3.28 -1.10 13.28
N PHE A 283 -3.37 -1.38 11.98
CA PHE A 283 -4.35 -2.35 11.49
C PHE A 283 -3.75 -3.75 11.44
N SER A 284 -4.31 -4.64 12.24
CA SER A 284 -3.94 -6.06 12.24
C SER A 284 -5.17 -6.96 12.17
N VAL A 285 -4.95 -8.18 11.68
CA VAL A 285 -5.94 -9.25 11.60
C VAL A 285 -5.31 -10.53 12.12
N ARG A 286 -6.12 -11.51 12.49
CA ARG A 286 -5.65 -12.85 12.84
C ARG A 286 -5.54 -13.73 11.59
N PRO A 287 -4.74 -14.81 11.62
CA PRO A 287 -4.62 -15.75 10.49
C PRO A 287 -5.95 -16.41 10.11
N GLU A 288 -6.89 -16.51 11.06
CA GLU A 288 -8.26 -17.04 10.87
C GLU A 288 -9.20 -16.07 10.17
N ALA A 289 -8.82 -14.79 10.06
CA ALA A 289 -9.64 -13.81 9.35
C ALA A 289 -9.79 -14.20 7.88
N THR A 290 -10.99 -14.04 7.34
CA THR A 290 -11.24 -14.30 5.92
C THR A 290 -10.61 -13.21 5.05
N LEU A 291 -10.35 -13.52 3.78
CA LEU A 291 -9.87 -12.54 2.81
C LEU A 291 -10.85 -11.37 2.68
N ARG A 292 -12.14 -11.64 2.70
CA ARG A 292 -13.21 -10.61 2.70
C ARG A 292 -13.04 -9.63 3.86
N TYR A 293 -12.79 -10.13 5.07
CA TYR A 293 -12.57 -9.27 6.23
C TYR A 293 -11.31 -8.42 6.11
N ALA A 294 -10.21 -9.02 5.63
CA ALA A 294 -8.96 -8.29 5.39
C ALA A 294 -9.14 -7.18 4.34
N LEU A 295 -9.83 -7.46 3.22
CA LEU A 295 -10.15 -6.48 2.18
C LEU A 295 -11.03 -5.35 2.71
N THR A 296 -12.10 -5.67 3.46
CA THR A 296 -12.95 -4.65 4.10
C THR A 296 -12.12 -3.71 4.96
N LYS A 297 -11.18 -4.26 5.73
CA LYS A 297 -10.30 -3.47 6.59
C LYS A 297 -9.34 -2.58 5.81
N LEU A 298 -8.71 -3.12 4.75
CA LEU A 298 -7.82 -2.37 3.86
C LEU A 298 -8.55 -1.21 3.17
N ILE A 299 -9.75 -1.45 2.66
CA ILE A 299 -10.56 -0.43 1.96
C ILE A 299 -11.02 0.66 2.95
N ALA A 300 -11.54 0.27 4.11
CA ALA A 300 -12.05 1.20 5.12
C ALA A 300 -10.95 2.12 5.67
N THR A 301 -9.72 1.63 5.76
CA THR A 301 -8.57 2.37 6.30
C THR A 301 -7.74 3.07 5.25
N GLY A 302 -7.89 2.71 3.98
CA GLY A 302 -7.01 3.15 2.88
C GLY A 302 -5.58 2.63 3.01
N ALA A 303 -5.36 1.58 3.81
CA ALA A 303 -4.05 0.95 3.97
C ALA A 303 -3.74 0.03 2.78
N HIS A 304 -2.44 -0.08 2.43
CA HIS A 304 -2.00 -0.97 1.34
C HIS A 304 -1.60 -2.36 1.84
N ARG A 305 -1.55 -2.55 3.16
CA ARG A 305 -1.26 -3.82 3.83
C ARG A 305 -1.91 -3.89 5.20
N VAL A 306 -2.08 -5.09 5.67
CA VAL A 306 -2.54 -5.39 7.02
C VAL A 306 -1.56 -6.36 7.68
N TRP A 307 -1.23 -6.10 8.93
CA TRP A 307 -0.38 -6.98 9.72
C TRP A 307 -1.17 -8.20 10.17
N VAL A 308 -0.53 -9.36 10.17
CA VAL A 308 -1.10 -10.57 10.74
C VAL A 308 -0.49 -10.78 12.11
N THR A 309 -1.35 -10.99 13.12
CA THR A 309 -0.92 -11.08 14.51
C THR A 309 -1.56 -12.27 15.20
N GLU A 310 -0.81 -12.93 16.08
CA GLU A 310 -1.27 -14.08 16.87
C GLU A 310 -1.23 -13.81 18.36
N PRO A 311 -2.19 -14.38 19.15
CA PRO A 311 -2.18 -14.32 20.60
C PRO A 311 -0.92 -14.97 21.17
N ARG A 312 -0.44 -14.44 22.29
CA ARG A 312 0.69 -15.01 23.04
C ARG A 312 0.34 -16.43 23.50
N GLY A 313 1.18 -17.41 23.19
CA GLY A 313 1.01 -18.80 23.66
C GLY A 313 0.51 -19.78 22.60
N THR A 314 0.23 -19.37 21.37
CA THR A 314 -0.16 -20.29 20.29
C THR A 314 1.00 -21.17 19.85
N GLU A 315 2.23 -20.65 19.86
CA GLU A 315 3.44 -21.42 19.52
C GLU A 315 3.77 -22.54 20.55
N GLU A 316 3.54 -22.28 21.85
CA GLU A 316 3.75 -23.29 22.90
C GLU A 316 2.73 -24.44 22.80
N ARG A 317 1.48 -24.13 22.43
CA ARG A 317 0.44 -25.15 22.22
C ARG A 317 0.67 -26.02 20.98
N MET A 318 1.22 -25.46 19.91
CA MET A 318 1.56 -26.25 18.69
C MET A 318 2.78 -27.12 18.89
N ARG A 319 3.77 -26.69 19.71
CA ARG A 319 4.97 -27.49 20.03
C ARG A 319 4.73 -28.56 21.07
N SER A 320 3.76 -28.37 21.97
CA SER A 320 3.54 -29.32 23.09
C SER A 320 2.64 -30.50 22.76
N GLY A 321 1.98 -30.54 21.58
CA GLY A 321 1.20 -31.72 21.14
C GLY A 321 0.10 -32.20 22.09
N SER A 322 -0.20 -31.44 23.15
CA SER A 322 -1.12 -31.86 24.21
C SER A 322 -2.54 -31.45 23.90
N ILE A 323 -3.30 -32.35 23.29
CA ILE A 323 -4.75 -32.28 23.26
C ILE A 323 -5.25 -32.65 24.66
N SER A 324 -5.47 -31.67 25.52
CA SER A 324 -6.29 -31.88 26.70
C SER A 324 -7.76 -31.69 26.29
N ILE A 325 -8.47 -32.80 26.22
CA ILE A 325 -9.93 -32.82 26.14
C ILE A 325 -10.44 -32.34 27.52
N GLY A 326 -10.74 -31.06 27.61
CA GLY A 326 -11.30 -30.42 28.79
C GLY A 326 -12.82 -30.26 28.63
N ALA A 327 -13.51 -30.68 29.67
CA ALA A 327 -14.93 -30.83 29.85
C ALA A 327 -15.84 -29.73 29.27
N ASP A 328 -16.97 -30.20 28.78
CA ASP A 328 -18.18 -29.54 28.29
C ASP A 328 -18.62 -28.38 29.21
N PRO A 329 -18.79 -27.16 28.74
CA PRO A 329 -19.54 -26.15 29.48
C PRO A 329 -21.04 -26.27 29.15
N THR A 330 -21.84 -26.53 30.16
CA THR A 330 -23.30 -26.45 30.16
C THR A 330 -23.85 -25.20 29.48
N PRO A 331 -24.93 -25.33 28.69
CA PRO A 331 -25.49 -24.19 27.96
C PRO A 331 -26.23 -23.23 28.90
N PRO A 332 -26.13 -21.90 28.69
CA PRO A 332 -26.91 -20.95 29.46
C PRO A 332 -28.38 -20.93 29.00
N MET A 333 -29.27 -20.82 29.99
CA MET A 333 -30.72 -20.72 29.85
C MET A 333 -31.19 -19.56 28.96
N PRO A 334 -32.36 -19.67 28.29
CA PRO A 334 -32.85 -18.68 27.35
C PRO A 334 -33.46 -17.48 28.06
N MET A 335 -32.91 -16.28 27.83
CA MET A 335 -33.57 -15.02 28.20
C MET A 335 -34.64 -14.64 27.17
N ARG A 336 -35.78 -14.16 27.73
CA ARG A 336 -37.02 -13.75 27.07
C ARG A 336 -36.80 -12.76 25.92
N ARG A 337 -37.54 -13.01 24.84
CA ARG A 337 -37.76 -12.09 23.70
C ARG A 337 -38.36 -10.76 24.17
N ALA A 338 -37.71 -9.67 23.82
CA ALA A 338 -38.33 -8.36 23.66
C ALA A 338 -38.52 -8.12 22.14
N SER A 339 -39.76 -7.90 21.75
CA SER A 339 -40.16 -7.54 20.39
C SER A 339 -39.78 -6.08 20.11
N VAL A 340 -39.00 -5.82 19.10
CA VAL A 340 -38.79 -4.48 18.52
C VAL A 340 -39.02 -4.55 17.03
N SER A 341 -39.87 -3.65 16.56
CA SER A 341 -40.37 -3.47 15.22
C SER A 341 -39.27 -3.13 14.18
N SER A 342 -39.50 -3.67 12.98
CA SER A 342 -38.74 -3.50 11.77
C SER A 342 -38.64 -2.05 11.28
N THR A 343 -37.42 -1.54 11.15
CA THR A 343 -37.03 -0.55 10.14
C THR A 343 -35.79 -1.09 9.43
N SER A 344 -35.92 -1.26 8.11
CA SER A 344 -34.90 -1.78 7.22
C SER A 344 -33.78 -0.77 7.02
N SER A 345 -32.71 -0.89 7.79
CA SER A 345 -31.37 -0.38 7.45
C SER A 345 -30.49 -1.59 7.19
N GLN A 346 -29.87 -1.62 6.01
CA GLN A 346 -28.89 -2.65 5.66
C GLN A 346 -27.75 -2.61 6.69
N THR A 347 -27.82 -3.47 7.68
CA THR A 347 -26.75 -3.70 8.62
C THR A 347 -25.66 -4.52 7.92
N VAL A 348 -24.54 -3.87 7.65
CA VAL A 348 -23.29 -4.58 7.35
C VAL A 348 -23.06 -5.59 8.49
N PRO A 349 -22.87 -6.88 8.21
CA PRO A 349 -22.63 -7.87 9.25
C PRO A 349 -21.43 -7.47 10.06
N ILE A 350 -21.59 -7.23 11.38
CA ILE A 350 -20.47 -7.00 12.27
C ILE A 350 -19.64 -8.27 12.28
N ALA A 351 -18.43 -8.19 11.71
CA ALA A 351 -17.52 -9.32 11.66
C ALA A 351 -17.21 -9.80 13.10
N PRO A 352 -17.07 -11.10 13.29
CA PRO A 352 -16.76 -11.67 14.59
C PRO A 352 -15.51 -11.01 15.20
N GLN A 353 -15.58 -10.58 16.45
CA GLN A 353 -14.48 -9.88 17.15
C GLN A 353 -13.15 -10.68 17.15
N HIS A 354 -13.22 -12.01 16.97
CA HIS A 354 -12.05 -12.87 16.91
C HIS A 354 -11.19 -12.71 15.65
N TYR A 355 -11.67 -12.00 14.59
CA TYR A 355 -10.86 -11.72 13.40
C TYR A 355 -9.95 -10.49 13.55
N ALA A 356 -10.25 -9.61 14.48
CA ALA A 356 -9.40 -8.45 14.76
C ALA A 356 -8.17 -8.88 15.57
N GLY A 357 -6.97 -8.45 15.15
CA GLY A 357 -5.77 -8.55 15.99
C GLY A 357 -5.84 -7.57 17.16
N SER A 358 -5.13 -7.88 18.25
CA SER A 358 -4.99 -7.05 19.42
C SER A 358 -3.60 -6.41 19.50
N PHE A 359 -3.47 -5.29 20.19
CA PHE A 359 -2.17 -4.66 20.50
C PHE A 359 -1.25 -5.55 21.35
N ASN A 360 -1.80 -6.57 22.03
CA ASN A 360 -1.01 -7.54 22.80
C ASN A 360 -0.56 -8.74 21.98
N ASP A 361 -1.01 -8.84 20.72
CA ASP A 361 -0.67 -9.97 19.85
C ASP A 361 0.69 -9.73 19.18
N LYS A 362 1.45 -10.81 18.97
CA LYS A 362 2.73 -10.78 18.27
C LYS A 362 2.51 -10.68 16.76
N VAL A 363 3.35 -9.90 16.08
CA VAL A 363 3.36 -9.86 14.62
C VAL A 363 3.98 -11.15 14.08
N CYS A 364 3.20 -11.91 13.32
CA CYS A 364 3.61 -13.16 12.68
C CYS A 364 3.60 -13.09 11.15
N GLY A 365 2.99 -12.05 10.55
CA GLY A 365 2.95 -11.94 9.11
C GLY A 365 2.40 -10.61 8.59
N VAL A 366 2.33 -10.50 7.27
CA VAL A 366 1.76 -9.36 6.55
C VAL A 366 1.04 -9.85 5.29
N VAL A 367 -0.03 -9.15 4.91
CA VAL A 367 -0.74 -9.32 3.65
C VAL A 367 -0.84 -7.95 2.96
N SER A 368 -0.43 -7.87 1.70
CA SER A 368 -0.47 -6.64 0.89
C SER A 368 -1.53 -6.70 -0.21
N LEU A 369 -1.89 -5.52 -0.76
CA LEU A 369 -2.76 -5.45 -1.94
C LEU A 369 -2.15 -6.18 -3.14
N THR A 370 -0.83 -6.16 -3.31
CA THR A 370 -0.13 -6.87 -4.39
C THR A 370 -0.36 -8.38 -4.29
N ASP A 371 -0.25 -8.95 -3.08
CA ASP A 371 -0.47 -10.39 -2.86
C ASP A 371 -1.92 -10.78 -3.18
N ILE A 372 -2.87 -9.94 -2.76
CA ILE A 372 -4.30 -10.16 -3.04
C ILE A 372 -4.59 -10.08 -4.54
N LEU A 373 -4.04 -9.08 -5.24
CA LEU A 373 -4.23 -8.93 -6.69
C LEU A 373 -3.62 -10.11 -7.46
N ARG A 374 -2.46 -10.61 -7.02
CA ARG A 374 -1.85 -11.82 -7.59
C ARG A 374 -2.77 -13.03 -7.43
N LEU A 375 -3.30 -13.26 -6.24
CA LEU A 375 -4.23 -14.34 -5.99
C LEU A 375 -5.51 -14.24 -6.85
N LEU A 376 -6.05 -13.03 -7.02
CA LEU A 376 -7.24 -12.80 -7.87
C LEU A 376 -6.95 -13.04 -9.36
N THR A 377 -5.72 -12.79 -9.85
CA THR A 377 -5.32 -13.15 -11.22
C THR A 377 -5.17 -14.64 -11.41
N ASP A 378 -4.60 -15.35 -10.45
CA ASP A 378 -4.36 -16.79 -10.56
C ASP A 378 -5.66 -17.61 -10.59
N THR A 379 -6.75 -17.05 -10.06
CA THR A 379 -8.09 -17.67 -10.05
C THR A 379 -8.96 -17.27 -11.23
N ALA A 380 -8.50 -16.38 -12.11
CA ALA A 380 -9.25 -15.93 -13.28
C ALA A 380 -9.38 -17.04 -14.34
N PRO A 381 -10.57 -17.25 -14.94
CA PRO A 381 -10.83 -18.37 -15.84
C PRO A 381 -10.08 -18.33 -17.19
N ASN A 382 -9.49 -17.20 -17.57
CA ASN A 382 -8.65 -17.03 -18.76
C ASN A 382 -7.52 -16.06 -18.42
N GLN A 383 -6.31 -16.56 -18.23
CA GLN A 383 -5.14 -15.69 -18.17
C GLN A 383 -4.93 -15.09 -19.57
N PRO A 384 -5.05 -13.76 -19.74
CA PRO A 384 -4.70 -13.16 -21.02
C PRO A 384 -3.20 -13.34 -21.23
N GLU A 385 -2.78 -13.85 -22.40
CA GLU A 385 -1.40 -13.74 -22.82
C GLU A 385 -1.03 -12.26 -22.79
N LEU A 386 -0.09 -11.92 -21.92
CA LEU A 386 0.43 -10.57 -21.82
C LEU A 386 1.13 -10.26 -23.15
N ASN A 387 0.55 -9.35 -23.91
CA ASN A 387 1.22 -8.83 -25.10
C ASN A 387 2.56 -8.24 -24.65
N PRO A 388 3.72 -8.77 -25.11
CA PRO A 388 5.04 -8.26 -24.75
C PRO A 388 5.27 -6.81 -25.21
N GLU A 389 4.37 -6.24 -26.01
CA GLU A 389 4.39 -4.86 -26.48
C GLU A 389 3.78 -3.83 -25.50
N LEU A 390 3.40 -4.21 -24.27
CA LEU A 390 3.21 -3.25 -23.18
C LEU A 390 4.59 -2.71 -22.81
N ASN A 391 5.11 -1.89 -23.72
CA ASN A 391 6.45 -1.39 -23.71
C ASN A 391 6.67 -0.43 -22.52
N TYR A 392 7.76 -0.70 -21.81
CA TYR A 392 8.58 0.36 -21.28
C TYR A 392 8.71 1.42 -22.38
N ALA A 393 8.12 2.58 -22.22
CA ALA A 393 8.59 3.74 -22.95
C ALA A 393 9.98 4.04 -22.36
N SER A 394 10.99 3.31 -22.84
CA SER A 394 12.36 3.75 -22.76
C SER A 394 12.39 5.01 -23.64
N MET A 395 12.37 6.16 -23.00
CA MET A 395 12.80 7.38 -23.62
C MET A 395 14.32 7.24 -23.79
N ASP A 396 14.78 6.87 -25.01
CA ASP A 396 16.14 7.10 -25.49
C ASP A 396 16.43 8.61 -25.54
#